data_51c14122d0ddefeed76cc163f3db28e3
#
_entry.id   51c14122d0ddefeed76cc163f3db28e3
#
_cell.length_a   1.000
_cell.length_b   1.000
_cell.length_c   1.000
_cell.angle_alpha   90.00
_cell.angle_beta   90.00
_cell.angle_gamma   90.00
#
_symmetry.space_group_name_H-M   'P 1'
#
loop_
_entity.id
_entity.type
_entity.pdbx_description
1 polymer ?
#
loop_
_entity_poly.entity_id
_entity_poly.type
_entity_poly.pdbx_seq_one_letter_code
_entity_poly.pdbx_strand_id
1 'polypeptide(L)'
;MHTTSEHTVQGKRYPMELHAVFKDAVSGNLAVIGQLFDVDRRGTENEFLADLLQAGLPEKTTDTVVNAATINLGELIDAKQLATYWSYPGSLTTPPCSPIVSWFVLRKPVRASQDQIQEFIDVMGNNYRPVQALNGRTVERK
;
A
#
# COMPACT_ATOMS: atom_id res chain seq x y z
N MET A 1 -5.51 0.40 -0.09
CA MET A 1 -4.75 1.36 0.72
C MET A 1 -5.14 1.19 2.17
N HIS A 2 -4.19 1.30 3.10
CA HIS A 2 -4.38 1.07 4.53
C HIS A 2 -3.75 2.19 5.35
N THR A 3 -4.46 2.65 6.33
CA THR A 3 -4.04 3.53 7.42
C THR A 3 -4.25 2.78 8.73
N THR A 4 -3.28 2.40 9.47
CA THR A 4 -1.85 2.36 9.40
C THR A 4 -1.33 1.27 8.45
N SER A 5 -0.01 1.14 8.25
CA SER A 5 0.55 0.06 7.41
C SER A 5 0.23 -1.34 7.97
N GLU A 6 -0.01 -2.30 7.08
CA GLU A 6 -0.21 -3.72 7.46
C GLU A 6 1.13 -4.41 7.67
N HIS A 7 2.16 -4.07 6.87
CA HIS A 7 3.52 -4.54 7.11
C HIS A 7 4.24 -3.72 8.17
N THR A 8 5.19 -4.38 8.84
CA THR A 8 6.16 -3.75 9.74
C THR A 8 7.57 -4.04 9.25
N VAL A 9 8.45 -3.05 9.38
CA VAL A 9 9.88 -3.22 9.09
C VAL A 9 10.65 -3.04 10.40
N GLN A 10 11.32 -4.09 10.86
CA GLN A 10 12.01 -4.12 12.15
C GLN A 10 11.10 -3.69 13.31
N GLY A 11 9.84 -4.12 13.28
CA GLY A 11 8.82 -3.79 14.29
C GLY A 11 8.20 -2.39 14.16
N LYS A 12 8.72 -1.52 13.27
CA LYS A 12 8.14 -0.19 13.02
C LYS A 12 6.96 -0.31 12.06
N ARG A 13 5.82 0.29 12.43
CA ARG A 13 4.71 0.58 11.52
C ARG A 13 4.91 1.93 10.85
N TYR A 14 4.35 2.06 9.67
CA TYR A 14 4.30 3.31 8.92
C TYR A 14 2.87 3.88 8.94
N PRO A 15 2.71 5.19 8.76
CA PRO A 15 1.39 5.83 8.78
C PRO A 15 0.43 5.29 7.75
N MET A 16 0.93 4.86 6.59
CA MET A 16 0.08 4.38 5.51
C MET A 16 0.80 3.37 4.63
N GLU A 17 0.03 2.48 3.97
CA GLU A 17 0.52 1.52 3.00
C GLU A 17 -0.45 1.39 1.82
N LEU A 18 0.08 1.40 0.60
CA LEU A 18 -0.67 1.16 -0.63
C LEU A 18 -0.35 -0.24 -1.17
N HIS A 19 -1.38 -0.94 -1.64
CA HIS A 19 -1.25 -2.21 -2.33
C HIS A 19 -1.65 -2.06 -3.80
N ALA A 20 -0.69 -2.26 -4.71
CA ALA A 20 -0.96 -2.42 -6.14
C ALA A 20 -1.12 -3.91 -6.45
N VAL A 21 -2.33 -4.31 -6.83
CA VAL A 21 -2.71 -5.72 -7.01
C VAL A 21 -2.71 -6.08 -8.49
N PHE A 22 -1.96 -7.10 -8.84
CA PHE A 22 -1.88 -7.68 -10.18
C PHE A 22 -2.40 -9.11 -10.15
N LYS A 23 -3.30 -9.45 -11.06
CA LYS A 23 -3.89 -10.78 -11.15
C LYS A 23 -3.41 -11.50 -12.40
N ASP A 24 -2.90 -12.70 -12.23
CA ASP A 24 -2.64 -13.61 -13.35
C ASP A 24 -3.97 -14.12 -13.91
N ALA A 25 -4.18 -13.92 -15.21
CA ALA A 25 -5.44 -14.26 -15.88
C ALA A 25 -5.67 -15.77 -16.03
N VAL A 26 -4.61 -16.57 -15.95
CA VAL A 26 -4.67 -18.03 -16.16
C VAL A 26 -4.81 -18.76 -14.82
N SER A 27 -3.90 -18.51 -13.89
CA SER A 27 -3.87 -19.20 -12.59
C SER A 27 -4.81 -18.57 -11.55
N GLY A 28 -5.18 -17.30 -11.72
CA GLY A 28 -5.91 -16.51 -10.74
C GLY A 28 -5.07 -16.07 -9.54
N ASN A 29 -3.78 -16.43 -9.48
CA ASN A 29 -2.87 -15.99 -8.45
C ASN A 29 -2.62 -14.47 -8.50
N LEU A 30 -2.24 -13.90 -7.38
CA LEU A 30 -2.00 -12.48 -7.25
C LEU A 30 -0.53 -12.18 -6.97
N ALA A 31 -0.01 -11.15 -7.63
CA ALA A 31 1.20 -10.45 -7.21
C ALA A 31 0.79 -9.10 -6.64
N VAL A 32 1.28 -8.77 -5.45
CA VAL A 32 0.94 -7.50 -4.80
C VAL A 32 2.22 -6.74 -4.45
N ILE A 33 2.31 -5.51 -4.92
CA ILE A 33 3.37 -4.58 -4.52
C ILE A 33 2.85 -3.75 -3.36
N GLY A 34 3.54 -3.82 -2.21
CA GLY A 34 3.29 -2.99 -1.04
C GLY A 34 4.24 -1.79 -1.02
N GLN A 35 3.70 -0.56 -1.04
CA GLN A 35 4.45 0.68 -0.87
C GLN A 35 4.11 1.33 0.45
N LEU A 36 5.13 1.49 1.29
CA LEU A 36 5.02 2.15 2.60
C LEU A 36 5.16 3.67 2.44
N PHE A 37 4.40 4.43 3.23
CA PHE A 37 4.51 5.89 3.31
C PHE A 37 5.03 6.30 4.68
N ASP A 38 5.92 7.28 4.70
CA ASP A 38 6.40 7.93 5.93
C ASP A 38 6.18 9.44 5.84
N VAL A 39 6.06 10.11 6.97
CA VAL A 39 5.82 11.56 7.01
C VAL A 39 7.05 12.32 6.52
N ASP A 40 6.85 13.24 5.60
CA ASP A 40 7.85 14.28 5.32
C ASP A 40 7.71 15.41 6.35
N ARG A 41 8.73 15.54 7.20
CA ARG A 41 8.75 16.59 8.25
C ARG A 41 8.87 18.01 7.68
N ARG A 42 9.17 18.15 6.39
CA ARG A 42 9.22 19.44 5.70
C ARG A 42 7.85 19.84 5.15
N GLY A 43 6.86 18.95 5.24
CA GLY A 43 5.52 19.18 4.71
C GLY A 43 5.42 19.07 3.20
N THR A 44 6.44 18.46 2.53
CA THR A 44 6.38 18.25 1.08
C THR A 44 5.28 17.27 0.72
N GLU A 45 4.41 17.65 -0.17
CA GLU A 45 3.36 16.78 -0.68
C GLU A 45 3.91 15.69 -1.60
N ASN A 46 3.23 14.56 -1.60
CA ASN A 46 3.42 13.48 -2.55
C ASN A 46 2.46 13.68 -3.72
N GLU A 47 2.98 13.80 -4.94
CA GLU A 47 2.19 14.11 -6.15
C GLU A 47 1.11 13.04 -6.41
N PHE A 48 1.47 11.76 -6.29
CA PHE A 48 0.50 10.67 -6.47
C PHE A 48 -0.66 10.75 -5.47
N LEU A 49 -0.40 11.09 -4.20
CA LEU A 49 -1.45 11.26 -3.21
C LEU A 49 -2.26 12.53 -3.46
N ALA A 50 -1.64 13.61 -3.94
CA ALA A 50 -2.34 14.83 -4.32
C ALA A 50 -3.34 14.56 -5.45
N ASP A 51 -2.95 13.79 -6.46
CA ASP A 51 -3.83 13.39 -7.56
C ASP A 51 -5.01 12.54 -7.05
N LEU A 52 -4.75 11.61 -6.13
CA LEU A 52 -5.82 10.81 -5.52
C LEU A 52 -6.80 11.66 -4.72
N LEU A 53 -6.31 12.63 -3.96
CA LEU A 53 -7.14 13.55 -3.17
C LEU A 53 -7.94 14.48 -4.08
N GLN A 54 -7.32 15.02 -5.12
CA GLN A 54 -8.01 15.85 -6.13
C GLN A 54 -9.10 15.06 -6.86
N ALA A 55 -8.84 13.78 -7.10
CA ALA A 55 -9.78 12.85 -7.68
C ALA A 55 -11.03 12.65 -6.81
N GLY A 56 -10.92 12.93 -5.53
CA GLY A 56 -11.93 12.73 -4.50
C GLY A 56 -11.83 11.36 -3.84
N LEU A 57 -11.92 11.36 -2.53
CA LEU A 57 -12.05 10.14 -1.74
C LEU A 57 -13.53 9.82 -1.51
N PRO A 58 -13.92 8.52 -1.43
CA PRO A 58 -15.28 8.15 -1.09
C PRO A 58 -15.60 8.60 0.35
N GLU A 59 -16.78 9.19 0.57
CA GLU A 59 -17.22 9.59 1.92
C GLU A 59 -17.49 8.39 2.84
N LYS A 60 -17.80 7.24 2.24
CA LYS A 60 -18.09 5.98 2.94
C LYS A 60 -17.42 4.81 2.22
N THR A 61 -17.12 3.76 2.94
CA THR A 61 -16.53 2.52 2.40
C THR A 61 -17.41 1.83 1.35
N THR A 62 -18.69 2.15 1.28
CA THR A 62 -19.66 1.64 0.28
C THR A 62 -19.75 2.51 -0.96
N ASP A 63 -19.18 3.71 -0.94
CA ASP A 63 -19.28 4.64 -2.04
C ASP A 63 -18.24 4.31 -3.11
N THR A 64 -18.59 4.59 -4.36
CA THR A 64 -17.68 4.51 -5.48
C THR A 64 -17.48 5.91 -6.05
N VAL A 65 -16.25 6.37 -6.03
CA VAL A 65 -15.89 7.61 -6.74
C VAL A 65 -15.53 7.21 -8.17
N VAL A 66 -16.36 7.63 -9.13
CA VAL A 66 -16.03 7.49 -10.54
C VAL A 66 -15.14 8.65 -10.93
N ASN A 67 -13.88 8.37 -11.10
CA ASN A 67 -12.90 9.37 -11.48
C ASN A 67 -12.53 9.25 -12.95
N ALA A 68 -12.63 10.37 -13.67
CA ALA A 68 -12.15 10.47 -15.05
C ALA A 68 -10.63 10.71 -15.14
N ALA A 69 -9.96 10.96 -14.01
CA ALA A 69 -8.52 11.16 -14.00
C ALA A 69 -7.76 9.84 -14.13
N THR A 70 -6.71 9.86 -14.93
CA THR A 70 -5.77 8.73 -15.04
C THR A 70 -4.80 8.81 -13.87
N ILE A 71 -4.88 7.84 -12.96
CA ILE A 71 -3.91 7.70 -11.86
C ILE A 71 -2.68 6.95 -12.39
N ASN A 72 -1.53 7.61 -12.36
CA ASN A 72 -0.27 7.05 -12.85
C ASN A 72 0.53 6.41 -11.70
N LEU A 73 0.52 5.09 -11.60
CA LEU A 73 1.33 4.37 -10.61
C LEU A 73 2.85 4.59 -10.77
N GLY A 74 3.31 5.00 -11.95
CA GLY A 74 4.71 5.33 -12.20
C GLY A 74 5.21 6.54 -11.41
N GLU A 75 4.33 7.42 -10.95
CA GLU A 75 4.66 8.55 -10.08
C GLU A 75 4.94 8.09 -8.64
N LEU A 76 4.35 6.98 -8.24
CA LEU A 76 4.57 6.39 -6.92
C LEU A 76 5.73 5.38 -6.90
N ILE A 77 5.87 4.58 -7.95
CA ILE A 77 6.77 3.43 -8.01
C ILE A 77 7.70 3.56 -9.22
N ASP A 78 8.91 4.00 -8.99
CA ASP A 78 9.94 4.09 -10.04
C ASP A 78 10.76 2.79 -10.16
N ALA A 79 11.53 2.67 -11.26
CA ALA A 79 12.35 1.50 -11.53
C ALA A 79 13.43 1.25 -10.46
N LYS A 80 13.90 2.29 -9.77
CA LYS A 80 14.91 2.16 -8.69
C LYS A 80 14.28 1.59 -7.43
N GLN A 81 13.03 1.97 -7.14
CA GLN A 81 12.26 1.40 -6.02
C GLN A 81 11.98 -0.08 -6.25
N LEU A 82 11.61 -0.47 -7.49
CA LEU A 82 11.38 -1.86 -7.87
C LEU A 82 12.65 -2.74 -7.80
N ALA A 83 13.83 -2.15 -7.76
CA ALA A 83 15.08 -2.89 -7.64
C ALA A 83 15.34 -3.46 -6.23
N THR A 84 14.63 -2.96 -5.19
CA THR A 84 14.88 -3.36 -3.80
C THR A 84 13.58 -3.59 -3.04
N TYR A 85 13.34 -4.84 -2.66
CA TYR A 85 12.11 -5.24 -1.98
C TYR A 85 12.35 -6.44 -1.05
N TRP A 86 11.38 -6.72 -0.20
CA TRP A 86 11.20 -8.01 0.45
C TRP A 86 10.11 -8.78 -0.28
N SER A 87 10.33 -10.09 -0.50
CA SER A 87 9.31 -10.95 -1.10
C SER A 87 9.00 -12.15 -0.22
N TYR A 88 7.73 -12.56 -0.22
CA TYR A 88 7.29 -13.72 0.52
C TYR A 88 5.91 -14.20 0.00
N PRO A 89 5.61 -15.52 0.11
CA PRO A 89 4.27 -16.03 -0.15
C PRO A 89 3.31 -15.66 0.99
N GLY A 90 2.15 -15.12 0.65
CA GLY A 90 1.17 -14.68 1.64
C GLY A 90 -0.28 -14.78 1.17
N SER A 91 -1.13 -13.96 1.75
CA SER A 91 -2.56 -13.96 1.51
C SER A 91 -3.09 -12.57 1.22
N LEU A 92 -4.36 -12.49 0.80
CA LEU A 92 -5.13 -11.26 0.92
C LEU A 92 -5.19 -10.83 2.39
N THR A 93 -5.22 -9.53 2.64
CA THR A 93 -5.33 -8.95 3.97
C THR A 93 -6.77 -8.68 4.40
N THR A 94 -7.70 -8.75 3.44
CA THR A 94 -9.15 -8.67 3.66
C THR A 94 -9.80 -10.03 3.48
N PRO A 95 -10.91 -10.33 4.17
CA PRO A 95 -11.64 -11.59 3.98
C PRO A 95 -11.94 -11.90 2.51
N PRO A 96 -11.79 -13.14 2.06
CA PRO A 96 -11.58 -14.37 2.83
C PRO A 96 -10.11 -14.70 3.16
N CYS A 97 -9.17 -13.76 3.01
CA CYS A 97 -7.75 -13.94 3.32
C CYS A 97 -7.08 -15.11 2.55
N SER A 98 -7.48 -15.31 1.31
CA SER A 98 -7.02 -16.41 0.45
C SER A 98 -5.49 -16.41 0.31
N PRO A 99 -4.78 -17.55 0.49
CA PRO A 99 -3.32 -17.66 0.46
C PRO A 99 -2.78 -17.78 -0.98
N ILE A 100 -3.12 -16.83 -1.84
CA ILE A 100 -2.82 -16.83 -3.28
C ILE A 100 -1.94 -15.64 -3.70
N VAL A 101 -1.28 -14.99 -2.74
CA VAL A 101 -0.55 -13.74 -2.99
C VAL A 101 0.94 -13.95 -2.92
N SER A 102 1.66 -13.54 -3.96
CA SER A 102 3.10 -13.26 -3.91
C SER A 102 3.30 -11.78 -3.56
N TRP A 103 3.82 -11.52 -2.36
CA TRP A 103 4.08 -10.18 -1.87
C TRP A 103 5.45 -9.65 -2.29
N PHE A 104 5.49 -8.38 -2.68
CA PHE A 104 6.69 -7.60 -2.99
C PHE A 104 6.60 -6.26 -2.24
N VAL A 105 7.18 -6.19 -1.05
CA VAL A 105 7.14 -4.98 -0.21
C VAL A 105 8.37 -4.12 -0.49
N LEU A 106 8.17 -2.93 -1.04
CA LEU A 106 9.26 -2.03 -1.41
C LEU A 106 9.99 -1.53 -0.18
N ARG A 107 11.34 -1.58 -0.22
CA ARG A 107 12.18 -1.33 0.94
C ARG A 107 12.28 0.16 1.31
N LYS A 108 12.13 1.04 0.32
CA LYS A 108 12.22 2.49 0.52
C LYS A 108 10.81 3.06 0.68
N PRO A 109 10.44 3.57 1.86
CA PRO A 109 9.20 4.30 2.01
C PRO A 109 9.22 5.58 1.16
N VAL A 110 8.10 5.92 0.57
CA VAL A 110 7.91 7.24 -0.04
C VAL A 110 7.48 8.26 1.02
N ARG A 111 7.73 9.52 0.76
CA ARG A 111 7.36 10.60 1.66
C ARG A 111 6.05 11.24 1.23
N ALA A 112 5.25 11.65 2.21
CA ALA A 112 4.03 12.42 2.02
C ALA A 112 3.90 13.45 3.15
N SER A 113 3.15 14.52 2.92
CA SER A 113 2.89 15.49 3.97
C SER A 113 2.03 14.87 5.08
N GLN A 114 2.13 15.43 6.27
CA GLN A 114 1.28 15.01 7.40
C GLN A 114 -0.20 15.22 7.07
N ASP A 115 -0.53 16.31 6.40
CA ASP A 115 -1.91 16.67 6.07
C ASP A 115 -2.52 15.68 5.07
N GLN A 116 -1.79 15.31 4.01
CA GLN A 116 -2.24 14.28 3.07
C GLN A 116 -2.54 12.95 3.79
N ILE A 117 -1.61 12.49 4.64
CA ILE A 117 -1.81 11.24 5.39
C ILE A 117 -3.04 11.35 6.29
N GLN A 118 -3.27 12.52 6.92
CA GLN A 118 -4.40 12.74 7.80
C GLN A 118 -5.73 12.68 7.04
N GLU A 119 -5.82 13.25 5.84
CA GLU A 119 -7.02 13.16 5.01
C GLU A 119 -7.42 11.70 4.71
N PHE A 120 -6.44 10.84 4.41
CA PHE A 120 -6.72 9.40 4.25
C PHE A 120 -7.16 8.73 5.55
N ILE A 121 -6.56 9.10 6.70
CA ILE A 121 -6.95 8.57 8.01
C ILE A 121 -8.39 8.96 8.35
N ASP A 122 -8.77 10.20 8.06
CA ASP A 122 -10.11 10.73 8.37
C ASP A 122 -11.20 9.99 7.58
N VAL A 123 -10.92 9.60 6.34
CA VAL A 123 -11.87 8.85 5.50
C VAL A 123 -11.86 7.36 5.83
N MET A 124 -10.69 6.74 5.96
CA MET A 124 -10.58 5.28 6.05
C MET A 124 -10.52 4.74 7.48
N GLY A 125 -10.20 5.59 8.46
CA GLY A 125 -9.90 5.14 9.83
C GLY A 125 -8.70 4.18 9.88
N ASN A 126 -8.55 3.47 10.98
CA ASN A 126 -7.55 2.40 11.11
C ASN A 126 -8.10 1.10 10.53
N ASN A 127 -7.73 0.79 9.29
CA ASN A 127 -8.27 -0.33 8.52
C ASN A 127 -7.25 -1.43 8.22
N TYR A 128 -6.17 -1.52 8.98
CA TYR A 128 -5.13 -2.52 8.81
C TYR A 128 -5.43 -3.84 9.54
N ARG A 129 -5.01 -4.95 8.95
CA ARG A 129 -5.01 -6.25 9.61
C ARG A 129 -3.81 -6.35 10.57
N PRO A 130 -3.96 -6.93 11.78
CA PRO A 130 -2.82 -7.23 12.65
C PRO A 130 -1.79 -8.13 11.96
N VAL A 131 -0.50 -7.91 12.28
CA VAL A 131 0.61 -8.72 11.77
C VAL A 131 0.39 -10.19 12.13
N GLN A 132 0.59 -11.07 11.15
CA GLN A 132 0.48 -12.52 11.31
C GLN A 132 1.88 -13.14 11.49
N ALA A 133 1.96 -14.23 12.24
CA ALA A 133 3.18 -15.01 12.36
C ALA A 133 3.65 -15.53 10.99
N LEU A 134 4.95 -15.68 10.81
CA LEU A 134 5.53 -16.19 9.56
C LEU A 134 5.15 -17.64 9.27
N ASN A 135 4.91 -18.45 10.31
CA ASN A 135 4.47 -19.86 10.18
C ASN A 135 5.36 -20.65 9.20
N GLY A 136 6.68 -20.52 9.33
CA GLY A 136 7.65 -21.20 8.49
C GLY A 136 7.89 -20.56 7.10
N ARG A 137 7.21 -19.46 6.76
CA ARG A 137 7.48 -18.73 5.53
C ARG A 137 8.81 -18.00 5.62
N THR A 138 9.55 -18.00 4.51
CA THR A 138 10.79 -17.24 4.38
C THR A 138 10.49 -15.89 3.74
N VAL A 139 11.08 -14.83 4.30
CA VAL A 139 11.09 -13.51 3.68
C VAL A 139 12.43 -13.33 2.99
N GLU A 140 12.40 -13.24 1.68
CA GLU A 140 13.57 -12.97 0.86
C GLU A 140 13.82 -11.47 0.75
N ARG A 141 15.08 -11.08 0.61
CA ARG A 141 15.49 -9.69 0.46
C ARG A 141 16.25 -9.53 -0.86
N LYS A 142 15.77 -8.67 -1.71
CA LYS A 142 16.48 -8.16 -2.90
C LYS A 142 16.91 -6.72 -2.72
#